data_9fe032cc5e3fdab58816d80aff733209
#
_entry.id   9fe032cc5e3fdab58816d80aff733209
#
_cell.length_a   1.000
_cell.length_b   1.000
_cell.length_c   1.000
_cell.angle_alpha   90.00
_cell.angle_beta   90.00
_cell.angle_gamma   90.00
#
_symmetry.space_group_name_H-M   'P 1'
#
loop_
_entity.id
_entity.type
_entity.pdbx_description
1 polymer ?
#
loop_
_entity_poly.entity_id
_entity_poly.type
_entity_poly.pdbx_seq_one_letter_code
_entity_poly.pdbx_strand_id
1 'polypeptide(L)'
;LTGFDEPKNTVLYIDKQLRDHNIIQAIARVNRLHQKKLFGYLIDYRGILKELDASIASYQELEERIKGGFDIDDLKGLYARMDTEYKKLPGLYSHLWAIFDGVQNKQDGQALRQALAPKIDTIDGQLTDTNLKKREDFYSALTQFANCLKVALQSATYFDDKSFDDKRDLYKKTLKSMSELRKQVREDAEETVNYD
;
A
#
# COMPACT_ATOMS: atom_id res chain seq x y z
N LEU A 1 -23.37 -14.01 -12.32
CA LEU A 1 -22.15 -13.34 -12.83
C LEU A 1 -21.59 -13.97 -14.13
N THR A 2 -22.44 -14.63 -14.90
CA THR A 2 -22.06 -15.16 -16.21
C THR A 2 -22.12 -14.06 -17.25
N GLY A 3 -21.07 -13.87 -18.06
CA GLY A 3 -21.07 -12.97 -19.22
C GLY A 3 -20.38 -11.62 -19.06
N PHE A 4 -19.95 -11.22 -17.84
CA PHE A 4 -19.17 -9.99 -17.66
C PHE A 4 -17.69 -10.26 -17.95
N ASP A 5 -17.17 -9.60 -18.97
CA ASP A 5 -15.75 -9.67 -19.36
C ASP A 5 -15.21 -8.26 -19.60
N GLU A 6 -14.55 -7.72 -18.60
CA GLU A 6 -13.89 -6.41 -18.65
C GLU A 6 -12.46 -6.51 -18.07
N PRO A 7 -11.45 -6.70 -18.92
CA PRO A 7 -10.06 -6.84 -18.50
C PRO A 7 -9.50 -5.62 -17.74
N LYS A 8 -10.08 -4.43 -17.98
CA LYS A 8 -9.68 -3.20 -17.27
C LYS A 8 -10.17 -3.15 -15.83
N ASN A 9 -11.14 -3.98 -15.46
CA ASN A 9 -11.67 -4.00 -14.10
C ASN A 9 -10.58 -4.40 -13.11
N THR A 10 -10.27 -3.51 -12.18
CA THR A 10 -9.16 -3.63 -11.25
C THR A 10 -9.61 -3.97 -9.84
N VAL A 11 -10.88 -3.73 -9.51
CA VAL A 11 -11.41 -3.91 -8.16
C VAL A 11 -12.69 -4.74 -8.21
N LEU A 12 -12.77 -5.75 -7.36
CA LEU A 12 -13.98 -6.52 -7.10
C LEU A 12 -14.38 -6.34 -5.63
N TYR A 13 -15.60 -5.85 -5.41
CA TYR A 13 -16.24 -5.79 -4.11
C TYR A 13 -17.08 -7.04 -3.89
N ILE A 14 -16.82 -7.76 -2.81
CA ILE A 14 -17.60 -8.94 -2.41
C ILE A 14 -18.48 -8.58 -1.23
N ASP A 15 -19.78 -8.41 -1.49
CA ASP A 15 -20.81 -8.12 -0.49
C ASP A 15 -21.83 -9.28 -0.36
N LYS A 16 -21.66 -10.35 -1.12
CA LYS A 16 -22.50 -11.55 -1.02
C LYS A 16 -21.66 -12.73 -0.61
N GLN A 17 -22.27 -13.65 0.11
CA GLN A 17 -21.64 -14.93 0.40
C GLN A 17 -21.41 -15.68 -0.91
N LEU A 18 -20.15 -15.83 -1.26
CA LEU A 18 -19.69 -16.66 -2.36
C LEU A 18 -19.09 -17.94 -1.77
N ARG A 19 -19.34 -19.08 -2.37
CA ARG A 19 -18.80 -20.37 -1.92
C ARG A 19 -18.04 -21.02 -3.06
N ASP A 20 -16.99 -21.74 -2.69
CA ASP A 20 -16.26 -22.66 -3.57
C ASP A 20 -15.89 -22.05 -4.92
N HIS A 21 -16.27 -22.68 -5.98
CA HIS A 21 -16.00 -22.33 -7.36
C HIS A 21 -16.37 -20.86 -7.73
N ASN A 22 -17.38 -20.29 -7.10
CA ASN A 22 -17.81 -18.91 -7.38
C ASN A 22 -16.81 -17.87 -6.89
N ILE A 23 -16.09 -18.14 -5.79
CA ILE A 23 -15.03 -17.25 -5.29
C ILE A 23 -13.87 -17.21 -6.29
N ILE A 24 -13.42 -18.38 -6.72
CA ILE A 24 -12.30 -18.52 -7.67
C ILE A 24 -12.64 -17.86 -9.01
N GLN A 25 -13.86 -18.07 -9.52
CA GLN A 25 -14.32 -17.39 -10.75
C GLN A 25 -14.38 -15.87 -10.60
N ALA A 26 -14.76 -15.36 -9.43
CA ALA A 26 -14.80 -13.92 -9.17
C ALA A 26 -13.39 -13.32 -9.15
N ILE A 27 -12.43 -14.00 -8.52
CA ILE A 27 -11.02 -13.61 -8.48
C ILE A 27 -10.41 -13.62 -9.89
N ALA A 28 -10.61 -14.68 -10.65
CA ALA A 28 -10.10 -14.82 -12.01
C ALA A 28 -10.55 -13.67 -12.93
N ARG A 29 -11.75 -13.11 -12.72
CA ARG A 29 -12.27 -12.00 -13.52
C ARG A 29 -11.54 -10.68 -13.29
N VAL A 30 -11.13 -10.40 -12.07
CA VAL A 30 -10.36 -9.18 -11.75
C VAL A 30 -8.86 -9.37 -11.89
N ASN A 31 -8.38 -10.59 -12.05
CA ASN A 31 -6.96 -10.87 -12.22
C ASN A 31 -6.54 -11.06 -13.69
N ARG A 32 -7.40 -10.70 -14.65
CA ARG A 32 -7.06 -10.76 -16.06
C ARG A 32 -5.97 -9.78 -16.43
N LEU A 33 -5.04 -10.23 -17.25
CA LEU A 33 -3.94 -9.40 -17.75
C LEU A 33 -4.45 -8.25 -18.62
N HIS A 34 -3.92 -7.05 -18.39
CA HIS A 34 -4.13 -5.87 -19.23
C HIS A 34 -2.87 -5.01 -19.21
N GLN A 35 -2.55 -4.32 -20.32
CA GLN A 35 -1.29 -3.59 -20.52
C GLN A 35 -0.89 -2.62 -19.41
N LYS A 36 -1.85 -2.07 -18.65
CA LYS A 36 -1.64 -1.10 -17.56
C LYS A 36 -2.00 -1.64 -16.18
N LYS A 37 -2.24 -2.94 -16.06
CA LYS A 37 -2.73 -3.58 -14.85
C LYS A 37 -1.81 -4.71 -14.45
N LEU A 38 -1.17 -4.57 -13.30
CA LEU A 38 -0.26 -5.57 -12.74
C LEU A 38 -1.00 -6.61 -11.89
N PHE A 39 -2.14 -6.23 -11.29
CA PHE A 39 -2.95 -7.09 -10.41
C PHE A 39 -4.37 -6.55 -10.26
N GLY A 40 -5.28 -7.39 -9.77
CA GLY A 40 -6.62 -7.00 -9.35
C GLY A 40 -6.71 -6.86 -7.83
N TYR A 41 -7.60 -6.01 -7.36
CA TYR A 41 -7.93 -5.85 -5.94
C TYR A 41 -9.23 -6.58 -5.62
N LEU A 42 -9.22 -7.29 -4.50
CA LEU A 42 -10.41 -7.90 -3.93
C LEU A 42 -10.75 -7.19 -2.61
N ILE A 43 -11.97 -6.69 -2.48
CA ILE A 43 -12.44 -6.07 -1.25
C ILE A 43 -13.58 -6.93 -0.72
N ASP A 44 -13.33 -7.58 0.40
CA ASP A 44 -14.25 -8.53 1.01
C ASP A 44 -14.89 -7.93 2.26
N TYR A 45 -16.17 -7.62 2.18
CA TYR A 45 -16.96 -7.12 3.31
C TYR A 45 -17.55 -8.22 4.20
N ARG A 46 -17.44 -9.49 3.78
CA ARG A 46 -18.06 -10.62 4.46
C ARG A 46 -17.10 -11.59 5.13
N GLY A 47 -15.79 -11.38 4.97
CA GLY A 47 -14.76 -12.29 5.49
C GLY A 47 -14.72 -13.65 4.77
N ILE A 48 -15.16 -13.70 3.51
CA ILE A 48 -15.27 -14.92 2.69
C ILE A 48 -13.90 -15.44 2.29
N LEU A 49 -12.89 -14.56 2.27
CA LEU A 49 -11.51 -14.94 1.94
C LEU A 49 -10.92 -15.95 2.95
N LYS A 50 -11.50 -16.07 4.15
CA LYS A 50 -11.13 -17.14 5.10
C LYS A 50 -11.51 -18.54 4.58
N GLU A 51 -12.55 -18.61 3.74
CA GLU A 51 -12.99 -19.85 3.10
C GLU A 51 -12.21 -20.15 1.81
N LEU A 52 -11.39 -19.22 1.34
CA LEU A 52 -10.64 -19.34 0.09
C LEU A 52 -9.61 -20.48 0.15
N ASP A 53 -8.93 -20.66 1.27
CA ASP A 53 -7.95 -21.73 1.44
C ASP A 53 -8.58 -23.11 1.30
N ALA A 54 -9.78 -23.30 1.85
CA ALA A 54 -10.54 -24.55 1.70
C ALA A 54 -10.99 -24.74 0.24
N SER A 55 -11.43 -23.66 -0.41
CA SER A 55 -11.86 -23.69 -1.81
C SER A 55 -10.69 -23.95 -2.77
N ILE A 56 -9.50 -23.40 -2.49
CA ILE A 56 -8.28 -23.66 -3.26
C ILE A 56 -7.84 -25.12 -3.11
N ALA A 57 -7.86 -25.67 -1.89
CA ALA A 57 -7.52 -27.06 -1.65
C ALA A 57 -8.47 -28.02 -2.42
N SER A 58 -9.77 -27.73 -2.39
CA SER A 58 -10.78 -28.49 -3.14
C SER A 58 -10.59 -28.37 -4.66
N TYR A 59 -10.08 -27.23 -5.14
CA TYR A 59 -9.80 -26.98 -6.56
C TYR A 59 -8.52 -27.69 -7.04
N GLN A 60 -7.54 -27.86 -6.16
CA GLN A 60 -6.32 -28.66 -6.45
C GLN A 60 -6.63 -30.12 -6.72
N GLU A 61 -7.56 -30.70 -5.97
CA GLU A 61 -8.06 -32.06 -6.27
C GLU A 61 -8.77 -32.16 -7.64
N LEU A 62 -9.41 -31.06 -8.08
CA LEU A 62 -10.09 -30.98 -9.37
C LEU A 62 -9.11 -30.79 -10.54
N GLU A 63 -8.01 -30.04 -10.32
CA GLU A 63 -7.00 -29.72 -11.34
C GLU A 63 -6.18 -30.92 -11.76
N GLU A 64 -5.93 -31.87 -10.87
CA GLU A 64 -5.37 -33.18 -11.24
C GLU A 64 -6.24 -33.93 -12.27
N ARG A 65 -7.51 -33.50 -12.40
CA ARG A 65 -8.49 -34.08 -13.34
C ARG A 65 -8.69 -33.24 -14.62
N ILE A 66 -8.27 -31.96 -14.66
CA ILE A 66 -8.52 -31.05 -15.80
C ILE A 66 -7.21 -30.38 -16.20
N LYS A 67 -6.55 -30.91 -17.23
CA LYS A 67 -5.36 -30.29 -17.83
C LYS A 67 -5.75 -28.97 -18.52
N GLY A 68 -5.35 -27.82 -17.95
CA GLY A 68 -5.52 -26.50 -18.54
C GLY A 68 -6.02 -25.43 -17.57
N GLY A 69 -5.60 -25.43 -16.31
CA GLY A 69 -6.03 -24.51 -15.26
C GLY A 69 -5.09 -23.31 -15.03
N PHE A 70 -5.57 -22.38 -14.25
CA PHE A 70 -4.82 -21.24 -13.68
C PHE A 70 -3.74 -21.74 -12.72
N ASP A 71 -2.63 -21.01 -12.63
CA ASP A 71 -1.61 -21.26 -11.62
C ASP A 71 -2.14 -20.85 -10.23
N ILE A 72 -2.51 -21.87 -9.44
CA ILE A 72 -3.08 -21.70 -8.09
C ILE A 72 -2.03 -21.15 -7.12
N ASP A 73 -0.75 -21.40 -7.38
CA ASP A 73 0.35 -20.88 -6.58
C ASP A 73 0.45 -19.36 -6.71
N ASP A 74 0.07 -18.79 -7.85
CA ASP A 74 -0.09 -17.35 -8.03
C ASP A 74 -1.21 -16.76 -7.16
N LEU A 75 -2.33 -17.49 -7.02
CA LEU A 75 -3.43 -17.06 -6.15
C LEU A 75 -3.08 -17.15 -4.66
N LYS A 76 -2.40 -18.21 -4.24
CA LYS A 76 -1.90 -18.38 -2.87
C LYS A 76 -0.87 -17.29 -2.52
N GLY A 77 0.06 -17.02 -3.44
CA GLY A 77 1.05 -15.99 -3.26
C GLY A 77 0.43 -14.59 -3.14
N LEU A 78 -0.66 -14.32 -3.85
CA LEU A 78 -1.38 -13.06 -3.79
C LEU A 78 -2.09 -12.88 -2.44
N TYR A 79 -2.81 -13.93 -1.99
CA TYR A 79 -3.51 -13.94 -0.71
C TYR A 79 -2.55 -13.81 0.47
N ALA A 80 -1.50 -14.62 0.50
CA ALA A 80 -0.48 -14.57 1.55
C ALA A 80 0.21 -13.20 1.64
N ARG A 81 0.44 -12.52 0.50
CA ARG A 81 0.99 -11.17 0.48
C ARG A 81 0.04 -10.14 1.08
N MET A 82 -1.23 -10.17 0.72
CA MET A 82 -2.23 -9.24 1.27
C MET A 82 -2.40 -9.41 2.78
N ASP A 83 -2.40 -10.67 3.25
CA ASP A 83 -2.65 -11.00 4.64
C ASP A 83 -1.44 -10.77 5.57
N THR A 84 -0.24 -10.67 5.00
CA THR A 84 0.99 -10.42 5.75
C THR A 84 1.61 -9.04 5.50
N GLU A 85 1.14 -8.29 4.51
CA GLU A 85 1.71 -7.00 4.12
C GLU A 85 1.71 -5.98 5.27
N TYR A 86 0.67 -6.00 6.11
CA TYR A 86 0.57 -5.11 7.27
C TYR A 86 1.71 -5.30 8.29
N LYS A 87 2.35 -6.47 8.32
CA LYS A 87 3.50 -6.73 9.21
C LYS A 87 4.72 -5.87 8.89
N LYS A 88 4.76 -5.27 7.71
CA LYS A 88 5.80 -4.30 7.31
C LYS A 88 5.59 -2.90 7.92
N LEU A 89 4.36 -2.59 8.39
CA LEU A 89 4.03 -1.26 8.92
C LEU A 89 5.00 -0.74 9.98
N PRO A 90 5.42 -1.53 11.00
CA PRO A 90 6.37 -1.04 11.99
C PRO A 90 7.71 -0.61 11.39
N GLY A 91 8.23 -1.38 10.44
CA GLY A 91 9.48 -1.06 9.74
C GLY A 91 9.35 0.19 8.86
N LEU A 92 8.26 0.29 8.10
CA LEU A 92 7.98 1.45 7.25
C LEU A 92 7.74 2.72 8.08
N TYR A 93 7.06 2.59 9.21
CA TYR A 93 6.88 3.69 10.17
C TYR A 93 8.22 4.17 10.72
N SER A 94 9.07 3.26 11.17
CA SER A 94 10.40 3.60 11.68
C SER A 94 11.28 4.23 10.60
N HIS A 95 11.23 3.72 9.38
CA HIS A 95 11.97 4.27 8.25
C HIS A 95 11.52 5.71 7.90
N LEU A 96 10.20 5.97 7.91
CA LEU A 96 9.66 7.30 7.69
C LEU A 96 10.16 8.30 8.75
N TRP A 97 10.19 7.90 10.02
CA TRP A 97 10.65 8.76 11.11
C TRP A 97 12.17 8.91 11.18
N ALA A 98 12.95 7.96 10.66
CA ALA A 98 14.41 8.05 10.60
C ALA A 98 14.91 9.22 9.75
N ILE A 99 14.13 9.65 8.76
CA ILE A 99 14.43 10.84 7.95
C ILE A 99 14.56 12.12 8.80
N PHE A 100 13.89 12.13 9.94
CA PHE A 100 13.86 13.24 10.89
C PHE A 100 14.73 13.01 12.14
N ASP A 101 15.71 12.12 12.11
CA ASP A 101 16.54 11.83 13.29
C ASP A 101 17.35 13.04 13.78
N GLY A 102 17.65 14.00 12.89
CA GLY A 102 18.28 15.27 13.27
C GLY A 102 17.33 16.32 13.88
N VAL A 103 16.01 16.06 13.96
CA VAL A 103 15.02 16.98 14.51
C VAL A 103 14.78 16.66 15.98
N GLN A 104 15.08 17.61 16.88
CA GLN A 104 14.96 17.41 18.33
C GLN A 104 13.50 17.21 18.77
N ASN A 105 12.58 18.02 18.25
CA ASN A 105 11.15 17.89 18.56
C ASN A 105 10.37 17.41 17.34
N LYS A 106 10.14 16.11 17.28
CA LYS A 106 9.37 15.46 16.19
C LYS A 106 7.85 15.73 16.24
N GLN A 107 7.36 16.43 17.27
CA GLN A 107 5.96 16.87 17.36
C GLN A 107 5.76 18.28 16.79
N ASP A 108 6.83 19.02 16.58
CA ASP A 108 6.80 20.35 15.98
C ASP A 108 6.76 20.26 14.45
N GLY A 109 5.59 20.53 13.88
CA GLY A 109 5.39 20.50 12.43
C GLY A 109 6.26 21.52 11.68
N GLN A 110 6.59 22.67 12.30
CA GLN A 110 7.48 23.65 11.70
C GLN A 110 8.92 23.15 11.64
N ALA A 111 9.40 22.51 12.71
CA ALA A 111 10.74 21.91 12.72
C ALA A 111 10.88 20.81 11.67
N LEU A 112 9.84 19.98 11.48
CA LEU A 112 9.81 18.97 10.43
C LEU A 112 9.81 19.62 9.03
N ARG A 113 9.03 20.68 8.82
CA ARG A 113 8.98 21.42 7.55
C ARG A 113 10.33 22.07 7.22
N GLN A 114 10.96 22.71 8.19
CA GLN A 114 12.30 23.32 8.02
C GLN A 114 13.37 22.27 7.68
N ALA A 115 13.28 21.07 8.27
CA ALA A 115 14.23 19.98 7.99
C ALA A 115 14.15 19.48 6.55
N LEU A 116 13.07 19.77 5.83
CA LEU A 116 12.83 19.38 4.44
C LEU A 116 12.83 20.60 3.48
N ALA A 117 12.88 21.83 3.98
CA ALA A 117 12.90 23.01 3.15
C ALA A 117 14.07 23.00 2.16
N PRO A 118 13.94 23.60 0.96
CA PRO A 118 15.05 23.77 0.05
C PRO A 118 16.22 24.47 0.73
N LYS A 119 17.42 23.92 0.54
CA LYS A 119 18.65 24.50 1.05
C LYS A 119 19.64 24.61 -0.09
N ILE A 120 19.74 25.82 -0.64
CA ILE A 120 20.58 26.11 -1.78
C ILE A 120 21.99 26.43 -1.30
N ASP A 121 22.96 25.60 -1.67
CA ASP A 121 24.38 25.79 -1.44
C ASP A 121 25.13 25.81 -2.78
N THR A 122 26.27 26.50 -2.86
CA THR A 122 27.12 26.47 -4.05
C THR A 122 28.12 25.32 -3.93
N ILE A 123 27.97 24.31 -4.77
CA ILE A 123 28.86 23.15 -4.86
C ILE A 123 29.50 23.14 -6.26
N ASP A 124 30.83 23.16 -6.30
CA ASP A 124 31.58 23.19 -7.57
C ASP A 124 31.17 24.30 -8.54
N GLY A 125 30.75 25.47 -7.97
CA GLY A 125 30.31 26.63 -8.76
C GLY A 125 28.88 26.53 -9.28
N GLN A 126 28.11 25.50 -8.90
CA GLN A 126 26.70 25.34 -9.25
C GLN A 126 25.82 25.45 -8.01
N LEU A 127 24.69 26.15 -8.15
CA LEU A 127 23.66 26.19 -7.12
C LEU A 127 23.00 24.81 -7.03
N THR A 128 23.06 24.19 -5.86
CA THR A 128 22.56 22.83 -5.62
C THR A 128 21.70 22.82 -4.36
N ASP A 129 20.52 22.23 -4.48
CA ASP A 129 19.67 21.99 -3.32
C ASP A 129 20.12 20.75 -2.56
N THR A 130 20.80 20.97 -1.46
CA THR A 130 21.37 19.90 -0.61
C THR A 130 20.30 19.09 0.14
N ASN A 131 19.06 19.61 0.25
CA ASN A 131 17.94 18.89 0.86
C ASN A 131 17.06 18.15 -0.16
N LEU A 132 17.34 18.24 -1.47
CA LEU A 132 16.54 17.57 -2.50
C LEU A 132 16.40 16.07 -2.24
N LYS A 133 17.52 15.38 -2.05
CA LYS A 133 17.52 13.95 -1.79
C LYS A 133 16.70 13.59 -0.54
N LYS A 134 16.84 14.35 0.53
CA LYS A 134 16.08 14.12 1.77
C LYS A 134 14.57 14.24 1.56
N ARG A 135 14.14 15.21 0.71
CA ARG A 135 12.73 15.34 0.32
C ARG A 135 12.24 14.17 -0.50
N GLU A 136 13.05 13.71 -1.47
CA GLU A 136 12.71 12.53 -2.28
C GLU A 136 12.59 11.27 -1.43
N ASP A 137 13.52 11.06 -0.50
CA ASP A 137 13.49 9.95 0.46
C ASP A 137 12.23 10.02 1.34
N PHE A 138 11.85 11.22 1.81
CA PHE A 138 10.62 11.43 2.55
C PHE A 138 9.36 11.10 1.72
N TYR A 139 9.29 11.56 0.46
CA TYR A 139 8.16 11.26 -0.41
C TYR A 139 8.03 9.78 -0.71
N SER A 140 9.15 9.12 -0.93
CA SER A 140 9.21 7.67 -1.16
C SER A 140 8.76 6.89 0.08
N ALA A 141 9.33 7.18 1.25
CA ALA A 141 8.99 6.50 2.50
C ALA A 141 7.52 6.71 2.89
N LEU A 142 7.01 7.95 2.75
CA LEU A 142 5.60 8.24 3.02
C LEU A 142 4.67 7.48 2.06
N THR A 143 5.03 7.38 0.78
CA THR A 143 4.24 6.65 -0.22
C THR A 143 4.21 5.16 0.10
N GLN A 144 5.33 4.56 0.48
CA GLN A 144 5.41 3.15 0.87
C GLN A 144 4.58 2.88 2.13
N PHE A 145 4.71 3.72 3.15
CA PHE A 145 3.92 3.63 4.38
C PHE A 145 2.41 3.78 4.11
N ALA A 146 2.01 4.76 3.30
CA ALA A 146 0.61 5.00 2.94
C ALA A 146 -0.01 3.82 2.19
N ASN A 147 0.71 3.26 1.21
CA ASN A 147 0.24 2.11 0.43
C ASN A 147 0.09 0.87 1.32
N CYS A 148 1.07 0.59 2.18
CA CYS A 148 1.01 -0.53 3.12
C CYS A 148 -0.16 -0.35 4.11
N LEU A 149 -0.35 0.85 4.68
CA LEU A 149 -1.45 1.12 5.61
C LEU A 149 -2.81 1.02 4.91
N LYS A 150 -2.92 1.49 3.66
CA LYS A 150 -4.15 1.36 2.87
C LYS A 150 -4.54 -0.11 2.68
N VAL A 151 -3.58 -0.97 2.37
CA VAL A 151 -3.82 -2.42 2.25
C VAL A 151 -4.17 -3.03 3.60
N ALA A 152 -3.43 -2.67 4.65
CA ALA A 152 -3.68 -3.15 6.02
C ALA A 152 -5.11 -2.83 6.50
N LEU A 153 -5.60 -1.62 6.23
CA LEU A 153 -6.97 -1.20 6.61
C LEU A 153 -8.09 -1.96 5.88
N GLN A 154 -7.74 -2.77 4.89
CA GLN A 154 -8.68 -3.65 4.17
C GLN A 154 -8.56 -5.11 4.60
N SER A 155 -7.60 -5.44 5.48
CA SER A 155 -7.32 -6.81 5.92
C SER A 155 -8.00 -7.10 7.26
N ALA A 156 -8.82 -8.16 7.32
CA ALA A 156 -9.43 -8.61 8.58
C ALA A 156 -8.35 -9.07 9.58
N THR A 157 -7.31 -9.76 9.11
CA THR A 157 -6.19 -10.21 9.96
C THR A 157 -5.43 -9.08 10.61
N TYR A 158 -5.31 -7.91 9.96
CA TYR A 158 -4.75 -6.71 10.59
C TYR A 158 -5.60 -6.23 11.78
N PHE A 159 -6.92 -6.31 11.67
CA PHE A 159 -7.82 -5.92 12.78
C PHE A 159 -7.90 -6.99 13.88
N ASP A 160 -7.71 -8.24 13.55
CA ASP A 160 -7.67 -9.36 14.50
C ASP A 160 -6.33 -9.43 15.25
N ASP A 161 -5.26 -8.84 14.71
CA ASP A 161 -3.92 -8.84 15.33
C ASP A 161 -3.83 -7.79 16.44
N LYS A 162 -3.95 -8.26 17.69
CA LYS A 162 -3.89 -7.42 18.90
C LYS A 162 -2.57 -6.67 19.08
N SER A 163 -1.49 -7.09 18.44
CA SER A 163 -0.20 -6.42 18.52
C SER A 163 -0.18 -5.05 17.81
N PHE A 164 -1.24 -4.75 17.08
CA PHE A 164 -1.44 -3.48 16.37
C PHE A 164 -2.52 -2.58 16.99
N ASP A 165 -3.22 -3.01 18.04
CA ASP A 165 -4.34 -2.25 18.62
C ASP A 165 -3.94 -0.81 18.97
N ASP A 166 -2.85 -0.64 19.71
CA ASP A 166 -2.35 0.68 20.12
C ASP A 166 -1.73 1.48 18.97
N LYS A 167 -1.37 0.82 17.86
CA LYS A 167 -0.66 1.42 16.74
C LYS A 167 -1.57 1.88 15.62
N ARG A 168 -2.79 1.34 15.50
CA ARG A 168 -3.71 1.65 14.39
C ARG A 168 -4.03 3.13 14.30
N ASP A 169 -4.40 3.74 15.41
CA ASP A 169 -4.71 5.17 15.45
C ASP A 169 -3.46 6.04 15.28
N LEU A 170 -2.33 5.60 15.84
CA LEU A 170 -1.04 6.26 15.64
C LEU A 170 -0.68 6.31 14.16
N TYR A 171 -0.78 5.20 13.45
CA TYR A 171 -0.46 5.14 12.02
C TYR A 171 -1.38 6.01 11.17
N LYS A 172 -2.69 6.01 11.46
CA LYS A 172 -3.65 6.90 10.78
C LYS A 172 -3.33 8.38 11.01
N LYS A 173 -3.06 8.76 12.27
CA LYS A 173 -2.69 10.14 12.63
C LYS A 173 -1.38 10.55 11.96
N THR A 174 -0.38 9.67 11.97
CA THR A 174 0.91 9.91 11.31
C THR A 174 0.72 10.09 9.81
N LEU A 175 -0.04 9.22 9.15
CA LEU A 175 -0.29 9.37 7.71
C LEU A 175 -0.94 10.72 7.40
N LYS A 176 -1.92 11.15 8.20
CA LYS A 176 -2.59 12.44 8.02
C LYS A 176 -1.59 13.60 8.16
N SER A 177 -0.86 13.67 9.27
CA SER A 177 0.07 14.78 9.54
C SER A 177 1.22 14.82 8.53
N MET A 178 1.77 13.67 8.13
CA MET A 178 2.85 13.60 7.14
C MET A 178 2.36 13.92 5.71
N SER A 179 1.10 13.63 5.39
CA SER A 179 0.50 14.03 4.12
C SER A 179 0.30 15.56 4.04
N GLU A 180 -0.11 16.19 5.13
CA GLU A 180 -0.20 17.64 5.25
C GLU A 180 1.20 18.30 5.14
N LEU A 181 2.19 17.75 5.83
CA LEU A 181 3.58 18.17 5.73
C LEU A 181 4.10 18.06 4.29
N ARG A 182 3.85 16.95 3.61
CA ARG A 182 4.24 16.77 2.20
C ARG A 182 3.68 17.86 1.30
N LYS A 183 2.41 18.23 1.52
CA LYS A 183 1.78 19.31 0.73
C LYS A 183 2.52 20.63 0.93
N GLN A 184 2.76 21.03 2.18
CA GLN A 184 3.47 22.26 2.52
C GLN A 184 4.89 22.30 1.95
N VAL A 185 5.64 21.20 2.07
CA VAL A 185 7.01 21.10 1.57
C VAL A 185 7.06 21.18 0.03
N ARG A 186 6.03 20.69 -0.67
CA ARG A 186 5.93 20.85 -2.12
C ARG A 186 5.66 22.29 -2.53
N GLU A 187 4.76 22.96 -1.83
CA GLU A 187 4.48 24.40 -2.04
C GLU A 187 5.76 25.23 -1.85
N ASP A 188 6.53 24.99 -0.78
CA ASP A 188 7.81 25.67 -0.53
C ASP A 188 8.83 25.44 -1.66
N ALA A 189 8.92 24.20 -2.17
CA ALA A 189 9.86 23.87 -3.22
C ALA A 189 9.46 24.49 -4.57
N GLU A 190 8.17 24.62 -4.88
CA GLU A 190 7.66 25.25 -6.08
C GLU A 190 7.84 26.77 -6.03
N GLU A 191 7.66 27.42 -4.87
CA GLU A 191 7.93 28.85 -4.68
C GLU A 191 9.41 29.17 -4.89
N THR A 192 10.33 28.35 -4.42
CA THR A 192 11.78 28.57 -4.56
C THR A 192 12.22 28.55 -6.03
N VAL A 193 11.61 27.71 -6.86
CA VAL A 193 11.94 27.60 -8.30
C VAL A 193 11.42 28.81 -9.11
N ASN A 194 10.39 29.51 -8.63
CA ASN A 194 9.78 30.63 -9.35
C ASN A 194 10.47 31.97 -9.10
N TYR A 195 11.49 32.07 -8.25
CA TYR A 195 12.25 33.30 -7.95
C TYR A 195 13.62 33.39 -8.64
N ASP A 196 13.97 32.39 -9.47
CA ASP A 196 15.15 32.40 -10.37
C ASP A 196 14.71 32.63 -11.83
#